data_4564958baeadb146aa47f0e9830e429e
#
_entry.id   4564958baeadb146aa47f0e9830e429e
#
_cell.length_a   1.000
_cell.length_b   1.000
_cell.length_c   1.000
_cell.angle_alpha   90.00
_cell.angle_beta   90.00
_cell.angle_gamma   90.00
#
_symmetry.space_group_name_H-M   'P 1'
#
loop_
_entity.id
_entity.type
_entity.pdbx_description
1 polymer ?
#
loop_
_entity_poly.entity_id
_entity_poly.type
_entity_poly.pdbx_seq_one_letter_code
_entity_poly.pdbx_strand_id
1 'polypeptide(L)'
;MPASHDVKGIIRHVAEIIIEELKLEDVTGETFNPDMDLVDELGIDSMDLATIALVLQDEYKITIDEDDYPKLKTIRLIADYIEEKLASKN
;
A
#
# COMPACT_ATOMS: atom_id res chain seq x y z
N MET A 1 -1.44 18.07 14.05
CA MET A 1 -0.73 17.64 13.77
C MET A 1 -0.54 16.89 12.60
N PRO A 2 0.06 16.99 11.83
CA PRO A 2 0.20 16.42 10.58
C PRO A 2 0.67 15.05 10.56
N ALA A 3 0.25 14.33 11.45
CA ALA A 3 0.64 12.95 11.53
C ALA A 3 0.07 12.13 10.40
N SER A 4 -0.71 12.72 9.55
CA SER A 4 -1.36 11.98 8.48
C SER A 4 -0.38 11.32 7.50
N HIS A 5 0.89 11.75 7.50
CA HIS A 5 1.89 11.16 6.61
C HIS A 5 2.93 10.35 7.36
N ASP A 6 2.60 9.98 8.59
CA ASP A 6 3.44 9.11 9.37
C ASP A 6 3.44 7.71 8.75
N VAL A 7 4.59 7.06 8.71
CA VAL A 7 4.73 5.73 8.11
C VAL A 7 3.73 4.74 8.72
N LYS A 8 3.55 4.78 10.03
CA LYS A 8 2.60 3.86 10.67
C LYS A 8 1.18 4.10 10.18
N GLY A 9 0.81 5.35 10.01
CA GLY A 9 -0.51 5.68 9.49
C GLY A 9 -0.68 5.23 8.05
N ILE A 10 0.37 5.38 7.25
CA ILE A 10 0.34 4.94 5.87
C ILE A 10 0.23 3.41 5.80
N ILE A 11 1.00 2.70 6.61
CA ILE A 11 0.95 1.24 6.66
C ILE A 11 -0.47 0.78 6.95
N ARG A 12 -1.09 1.36 7.96
CA ARG A 12 -2.44 0.97 8.34
C ARG A 12 -3.44 1.28 7.23
N HIS A 13 -3.32 2.45 6.63
CA HIS A 13 -4.23 2.86 5.57
C HIS A 13 -4.09 1.96 4.34
N VAL A 14 -2.85 1.64 3.96
CA VAL A 14 -2.59 0.74 2.84
C VAL A 14 -3.18 -0.63 3.14
N ALA A 15 -2.99 -1.12 4.37
CA ALA A 15 -3.56 -2.41 4.75
C ALA A 15 -5.07 -2.41 4.61
N GLU A 16 -5.73 -1.34 5.04
CA GLU A 16 -7.18 -1.24 4.94
C GLU A 16 -7.64 -1.21 3.49
N ILE A 17 -6.90 -0.52 2.63
CA ILE A 17 -7.22 -0.47 1.22
C ILE A 17 -7.13 -1.88 0.60
N ILE A 18 -6.07 -2.60 0.92
CA ILE A 18 -5.88 -3.95 0.40
C ILE A 18 -6.98 -4.88 0.89
N ILE A 19 -7.31 -4.80 2.16
CA ILE A 19 -8.37 -5.61 2.74
C ILE A 19 -9.68 -5.36 2.01
N GLU A 20 -9.98 -4.10 1.75
CA GLU A 20 -11.22 -3.74 1.11
C GLU A 20 -11.24 -4.16 -0.37
N GLU A 21 -10.15 -3.92 -1.08
CA GLU A 21 -10.10 -4.26 -2.50
C GLU A 21 -10.15 -5.75 -2.75
N LEU A 22 -9.51 -6.53 -1.89
CA LEU A 22 -9.48 -7.97 -2.02
C LEU A 22 -10.56 -8.65 -1.19
N LYS A 23 -11.33 -7.87 -0.46
CA LYS A 23 -12.44 -8.38 0.37
C LYS A 23 -11.97 -9.44 1.37
N LEU A 24 -10.88 -9.16 2.03
CA LEU A 24 -10.35 -10.07 3.03
C LEU A 24 -11.18 -9.94 4.30
N GLU A 25 -11.55 -11.07 4.89
CA GLU A 25 -12.45 -11.06 6.04
C GLU A 25 -11.79 -11.41 7.36
N ASP A 26 -10.67 -12.10 7.31
CA ASP A 26 -10.02 -12.61 8.52
C ASP A 26 -8.97 -11.67 9.10
N VAL A 27 -8.73 -10.53 8.48
CA VAL A 27 -7.69 -9.61 8.92
C VAL A 27 -8.23 -8.19 9.00
N THR A 28 -7.61 -7.39 9.84
CA THR A 28 -7.93 -5.96 9.93
C THR A 28 -6.65 -5.18 9.71
N GLY A 29 -6.77 -3.86 9.61
CA GLY A 29 -5.59 -3.02 9.44
C GLY A 29 -4.58 -3.19 10.57
N GLU A 30 -5.05 -3.59 11.75
CA GLU A 30 -4.17 -3.75 12.90
C GLU A 30 -3.52 -5.13 12.94
N THR A 31 -4.18 -6.14 12.42
CA THR A 31 -3.64 -7.50 12.46
C THR A 31 -2.90 -7.89 11.20
N PHE A 32 -2.96 -7.06 10.17
CA PHE A 32 -2.28 -7.35 8.92
C PHE A 32 -0.77 -7.16 9.10
N ASN A 33 -0.01 -8.20 8.81
CA ASN A 33 1.44 -8.11 8.95
C ASN A 33 2.03 -7.28 7.81
N PRO A 34 2.63 -6.12 8.10
CA PRO A 34 3.16 -5.26 7.03
C PRO A 34 4.38 -5.82 6.31
N ASP A 35 5.00 -6.85 6.87
CA ASP A 35 6.15 -7.48 6.24
C ASP A 35 5.79 -8.72 5.45
N MET A 36 4.51 -9.07 5.41
CA MET A 36 4.05 -10.23 4.67
C MET A 36 4.13 -9.96 3.18
N ASP A 37 4.64 -10.94 2.44
CA ASP A 37 4.74 -10.83 0.99
C ASP A 37 3.33 -10.99 0.40
N LEU A 38 2.85 -9.93 -0.23
CA LEU A 38 1.47 -9.91 -0.73
C LEU A 38 1.26 -10.90 -1.86
N VAL A 39 2.26 -11.09 -2.70
CA VAL A 39 2.14 -12.04 -3.81
C VAL A 39 2.17 -13.48 -3.31
N ASP A 40 3.14 -13.79 -2.46
CA ASP A 40 3.29 -15.17 -1.97
C ASP A 40 2.22 -15.58 -0.99
N GLU A 41 1.83 -14.66 -0.11
CA GLU A 41 0.88 -15.01 0.96
C GLU A 41 -0.57 -14.84 0.54
N LEU A 42 -0.88 -13.81 -0.23
CA LEU A 42 -2.26 -13.53 -0.61
C LEU A 42 -2.57 -13.89 -2.06
N GLY A 43 -1.54 -14.24 -2.83
CA GLY A 43 -1.75 -14.57 -4.23
C GLY A 43 -2.14 -13.40 -5.09
N ILE A 44 -1.72 -12.20 -4.72
CA ILE A 44 -2.01 -11.00 -5.49
C ILE A 44 -1.27 -11.07 -6.81
N ASP A 45 -1.98 -10.85 -7.92
CA ASP A 45 -1.33 -10.81 -9.23
C ASP A 45 -1.12 -9.35 -9.65
N SER A 46 -0.56 -9.16 -10.84
CA SER A 46 -0.24 -7.81 -11.30
C SER A 46 -1.48 -6.96 -11.52
N MET A 47 -2.61 -7.56 -11.83
CA MET A 47 -3.84 -6.80 -12.00
C MET A 47 -4.36 -6.28 -10.67
N ASP A 48 -4.29 -7.11 -9.63
CA ASP A 48 -4.68 -6.69 -8.30
C ASP A 48 -3.76 -5.56 -7.81
N LEU A 49 -2.48 -5.72 -8.08
CA LEU A 49 -1.51 -4.72 -7.67
C LEU A 49 -1.75 -3.40 -8.40
N ALA A 50 -2.10 -3.47 -9.69
CA ALA A 50 -2.42 -2.27 -10.45
C ALA A 50 -3.65 -1.56 -9.87
N THR A 51 -4.66 -2.32 -9.47
CA THR A 51 -5.85 -1.74 -8.86
C THR A 51 -5.50 -1.04 -7.55
N ILE A 52 -4.70 -1.69 -6.72
CA ILE A 52 -4.27 -1.10 -5.47
C ILE A 52 -3.46 0.17 -5.73
N ALA A 53 -2.57 0.12 -6.70
CA ALA A 53 -1.75 1.28 -7.05
C ALA A 53 -2.60 2.45 -7.49
N LEU A 54 -3.65 2.19 -8.28
CA LEU A 54 -4.54 3.27 -8.72
C LEU A 54 -5.25 3.92 -7.55
N VAL A 55 -5.71 3.11 -6.58
CA VAL A 55 -6.36 3.64 -5.40
C VAL A 55 -5.39 4.50 -4.61
N LEU A 56 -4.16 4.03 -4.44
CA LEU A 56 -3.16 4.77 -3.69
C LEU A 56 -2.78 6.07 -4.37
N GLN A 57 -2.69 6.08 -5.69
CA GLN A 57 -2.41 7.30 -6.42
C GLN A 57 -3.49 8.34 -6.16
N ASP A 58 -4.73 7.90 -6.13
CA ASP A 58 -5.84 8.81 -5.89
C ASP A 58 -5.87 9.29 -4.44
N GLU A 59 -5.63 8.37 -3.50
CA GLU A 59 -5.67 8.70 -2.07
C GLU A 59 -4.56 9.67 -1.66
N TYR A 60 -3.37 9.45 -2.17
CA TYR A 60 -2.21 10.22 -1.75
C TYR A 60 -1.76 11.27 -2.77
N LYS A 61 -2.46 11.35 -3.90
CA LYS A 61 -2.14 12.31 -4.96
C LYS A 61 -0.70 12.17 -5.43
N ILE A 62 -0.27 10.94 -5.66
CA ILE A 62 1.07 10.63 -6.14
C ILE A 62 0.96 9.82 -7.42
N THR A 63 2.08 9.64 -8.10
CA THR A 63 2.15 8.81 -9.29
C THR A 63 2.96 7.56 -8.97
N ILE A 64 2.41 6.41 -9.28
CA ILE A 64 3.10 5.13 -9.10
C ILE A 64 3.32 4.52 -10.48
N ASP A 65 4.59 4.41 -10.88
CA ASP A 65 4.93 3.86 -12.18
C ASP A 65 4.79 2.35 -12.20
N GLU A 66 4.34 1.83 -13.33
CA GLU A 66 4.21 0.39 -13.50
C GLU A 66 5.55 -0.32 -13.28
N ASP A 67 6.65 0.31 -13.66
CA ASP A 67 7.97 -0.26 -13.47
C ASP A 67 8.31 -0.47 -12.00
N ASP A 68 7.64 0.24 -11.12
CA ASP A 68 7.89 0.15 -9.70
C ASP A 68 7.02 -0.89 -9.00
N TYR A 69 6.06 -1.47 -9.71
CA TYR A 69 5.17 -2.48 -9.12
C TYR A 69 5.93 -3.63 -8.46
N PRO A 70 7.00 -4.17 -9.06
CA PRO A 70 7.75 -5.24 -8.40
C PRO A 70 8.35 -4.86 -7.05
N LYS A 71 8.47 -3.57 -6.77
CA LYS A 71 8.98 -3.10 -5.49
C LYS A 71 7.90 -3.06 -4.41
N LEU A 72 6.65 -3.25 -4.79
CA LEU A 72 5.53 -3.11 -3.88
C LEU A 72 5.08 -4.48 -3.38
N LYS A 73 6.00 -5.26 -2.84
CA LYS A 73 5.72 -6.63 -2.42
C LYS A 73 5.13 -6.75 -1.04
N THR A 74 5.39 -5.78 -0.18
CA THR A 74 4.84 -5.80 1.17
C THR A 74 4.23 -4.44 1.46
N ILE A 75 3.37 -4.39 2.47
CA ILE A 75 2.76 -3.12 2.85
C ILE A 75 3.83 -2.13 3.31
N ARG A 76 4.85 -2.63 4.02
CA ARG A 76 5.93 -1.76 4.48
C ARG A 76 6.65 -1.10 3.30
N LEU A 77 6.93 -1.88 2.25
CA LEU A 77 7.58 -1.34 1.07
C LEU A 77 6.68 -0.33 0.36
N ILE A 78 5.40 -0.61 0.31
CA ILE A 78 4.43 0.32 -0.27
C ILE A 78 4.41 1.62 0.52
N ALA A 79 4.39 1.52 1.84
CA ALA A 79 4.36 2.70 2.69
C ALA A 79 5.63 3.55 2.52
N ASP A 80 6.78 2.90 2.44
CA ASP A 80 8.04 3.59 2.22
C ASP A 80 8.05 4.31 0.88
N TYR A 81 7.51 3.66 -0.14
CA TYR A 81 7.40 4.25 -1.47
C TYR A 81 6.52 5.50 -1.43
N ILE A 82 5.37 5.38 -0.78
CA ILE A 82 4.44 6.51 -0.67
C ILE A 82 5.09 7.66 0.10
N GLU A 83 5.75 7.36 1.20
CA GLU A 83 6.39 8.39 2.01
C GLU A 83 7.44 9.14 1.20
N GLU A 84 8.22 8.40 0.42
CA GLU A 84 9.24 9.00 -0.41
C GLU A 84 8.62 9.92 -1.47
N LYS A 85 7.54 9.45 -2.10
CA LYS A 85 6.86 10.26 -3.10
C LYS A 85 6.26 11.53 -2.48
N LEU A 86 5.68 11.42 -1.31
CA LEU A 86 5.11 12.57 -0.63
C LEU A 86 6.18 13.58 -0.27
N ALA A 87 7.33 13.11 0.17
CA ALA A 87 8.45 13.98 0.50
C ALA A 87 8.97 14.70 -0.75
N SER A 88 8.91 14.03 -1.90
CA SER A 88 9.40 14.59 -3.14
C SER A 88 8.46 15.59 -3.79
N LYS A 89 7.22 15.63 -3.35
CA LYS A 89 6.24 16.50 -3.96
C LYS A 89 6.52 17.98 -3.71
N ASN A 90 7.27 18.27 -2.72
CA ASN A 90 7.62 19.66 -2.44
C ASN A 90 8.86 20.08 -3.24
#